data_c842ff9e7a95b83a71a296d21c22f858
#
_entry.id   c842ff9e7a95b83a71a296d21c22f858
#
_cell.length_a   1.000
_cell.length_b   1.000
_cell.length_c   1.000
_cell.angle_alpha   90.00
_cell.angle_beta   90.00
_cell.angle_gamma   90.00
#
_symmetry.space_group_name_H-M   'P 1'
#
loop_
_entity.id
_entity.type
_entity.pdbx_description
1 polymer ?
#
loop_
_entity_poly.entity_id
_entity_poly.type
_entity_poly.pdbx_seq_one_letter_code
_entity_poly.pdbx_strand_id
1 'polypeptide(L)'
;MLNHECTNNNNNPDPVYLKVAIIEPILLACIDGSSFSEIDRCVQRVIPSSELVQREYIFYLSNSSFISYNGIEKKYFIEPSGLELLEVIYVQAERRIVEYNDLTLKIE
;
A
#
# COMPACT_ATOMS: atom_id res chain seq x y z
N MET A 1 -0.71 -34.55 13.92
CA MET A 1 -0.41 -34.00 13.42
C MET A 1 -0.36 -33.71 13.08
N LEU A 2 -0.37 -33.50 12.98
CA LEU A 2 -0.27 -32.84 12.45
C LEU A 2 -0.25 -32.42 12.16
N ASN A 3 -0.33 -32.35 12.15
CA ASN A 3 -0.35 -31.53 11.79
C ASN A 3 -0.34 -31.03 11.86
N HIS A 4 -0.31 -30.95 12.07
CA HIS A 4 -0.28 -30.06 11.95
C HIS A 4 0.01 -29.49 11.97
N GLU A 5 0.19 -29.67 12.13
CA GLU A 5 0.52 -28.82 11.96
C GLU A 5 0.57 -28.06 11.82
N CYS A 6 0.66 -28.47 11.77
CA CYS A 6 0.70 -27.53 11.41
C CYS A 6 0.29 -26.71 11.43
N THR A 7 0.18 -26.96 11.69
CA THR A 7 -0.19 -26.04 11.59
C THR A 7 -0.27 -25.17 12.01
N ASN A 8 -0.08 -25.23 12.33
CA ASN A 8 -0.03 -24.26 12.59
C ASN A 8 0.04 -23.37 12.86
N ASN A 9 0.43 -23.59 13.01
CA ASN A 9 0.70 -22.75 13.28
C ASN A 9 0.40 -21.79 12.98
N ASN A 10 0.43 -21.74 12.77
CA ASN A 10 0.15 -20.75 12.18
C ASN A 10 -0.96 -19.88 12.29
N ASN A 11 -1.23 -19.48 13.06
CA ASN A 11 -2.27 -18.55 13.33
C ASN A 11 -1.85 -17.12 13.08
N ASN A 12 -0.60 -16.90 12.95
CA ASN A 12 -0.02 -15.60 12.64
C ASN A 12 0.65 -15.67 11.28
N PRO A 13 -0.04 -15.17 10.26
CA PRO A 13 0.60 -15.12 8.95
C PRO A 13 1.85 -14.25 9.00
N ASP A 14 2.78 -14.54 8.13
CA ASP A 14 3.99 -13.74 8.03
C ASP A 14 3.64 -12.30 7.67
N PRO A 15 4.35 -11.33 8.23
CA PRO A 15 4.10 -9.95 7.86
C PRO A 15 4.45 -9.71 6.39
N VAL A 16 3.71 -8.78 5.79
CA VAL A 16 3.93 -8.38 4.41
C VAL A 16 4.64 -7.04 4.40
N TYR A 17 5.62 -6.90 3.54
CA TYR A 17 6.37 -5.65 3.41
C TYR A 17 6.07 -5.01 2.08
N LEU A 18 5.52 -3.80 2.10
CA LEU A 18 5.16 -3.06 0.91
C LEU A 18 6.19 -1.95 0.67
N LYS A 19 6.59 -1.80 -0.59
CA LYS A 19 7.56 -0.76 -0.94
C LYS A 19 6.91 0.61 -0.89
N VAL A 20 7.52 1.52 -0.14
CA VAL A 20 7.03 2.89 -0.01
C VAL A 20 7.04 3.59 -1.36
N ALA A 21 8.00 3.27 -2.22
CA ALA A 21 8.06 3.85 -3.56
C ALA A 21 6.83 3.54 -4.41
N ILE A 22 6.10 2.47 -4.09
CA ILE A 22 4.84 2.13 -4.77
C ILE A 22 3.66 2.69 -3.99
N ILE A 23 3.73 2.67 -2.66
CA ILE A 23 2.66 3.18 -1.81
C ILE A 23 2.40 4.66 -2.06
N GLU A 24 3.46 5.45 -2.14
CA GLU A 24 3.33 6.91 -2.25
C GLU A 24 2.48 7.34 -3.45
N PRO A 25 2.79 6.89 -4.68
CA PRO A 25 1.94 7.31 -5.82
C PRO A 25 0.50 6.84 -5.69
N ILE A 26 0.26 5.68 -5.04
CA ILE A 26 -1.10 5.21 -4.81
C ILE A 26 -1.84 6.18 -3.89
N LEU A 27 -1.23 6.53 -2.75
CA LEU A 27 -1.85 7.43 -1.80
C LEU A 27 -2.09 8.80 -2.40
N LEU A 28 -1.12 9.32 -3.14
CA LEU A 28 -1.27 10.62 -3.79
C LEU A 28 -2.42 10.61 -4.79
N ALA A 29 -2.57 9.54 -5.55
CA ALA A 29 -3.67 9.44 -6.51
C ALA A 29 -5.02 9.42 -5.80
N CYS A 30 -5.07 8.92 -4.57
CA CYS A 30 -6.32 8.78 -3.83
C CYS A 30 -6.74 10.05 -3.08
N ILE A 31 -5.91 11.09 -3.07
CA ILE A 31 -6.27 12.34 -2.36
C ILE A 31 -7.56 12.92 -2.90
N ASP A 32 -7.68 13.01 -4.21
CA ASP A 32 -8.90 13.53 -4.84
C ASP A 32 -9.82 12.42 -5.36
N GLY A 33 -9.44 11.17 -5.12
CA GLY A 33 -10.19 10.03 -5.60
C GLY A 33 -9.71 9.57 -6.96
N SER A 34 -9.46 8.26 -7.11
CA SER A 34 -8.99 7.70 -8.38
C SER A 34 -9.55 6.29 -8.58
N SER A 35 -9.85 5.96 -9.82
CA SER A 35 -10.21 4.60 -10.20
C SER A 35 -8.94 3.74 -10.18
N PHE A 36 -9.12 2.43 -10.23
CA PHE A 36 -7.96 1.53 -10.30
C PHE A 36 -7.08 1.86 -11.51
N SER A 37 -7.69 2.11 -12.67
CA SER A 37 -6.92 2.43 -13.87
C SER A 37 -6.08 3.69 -13.71
N GLU A 38 -6.62 4.70 -13.05
CA GLU A 38 -5.90 5.94 -12.81
C GLU A 38 -4.74 5.72 -11.84
N ILE A 39 -4.98 4.93 -10.79
CA ILE A 39 -3.93 4.60 -9.83
C ILE A 39 -2.81 3.84 -10.54
N ASP A 40 -3.17 2.84 -11.34
CA ASP A 40 -2.20 2.03 -12.06
C ASP A 40 -1.32 2.91 -12.96
N ARG A 41 -1.93 3.86 -13.68
CA ARG A 41 -1.17 4.78 -14.52
C ARG A 41 -0.20 5.63 -13.72
N CYS A 42 -0.63 6.11 -12.55
CA CYS A 42 0.23 6.92 -11.70
C CYS A 42 1.44 6.12 -11.21
N VAL A 43 1.22 4.87 -10.82
CA VAL A 43 2.31 4.03 -10.34
C VAL A 43 3.26 3.69 -11.47
N GLN A 44 2.72 3.35 -12.66
CA GLN A 44 3.56 2.97 -13.80
C GLN A 44 4.50 4.08 -14.23
N ARG A 45 4.15 5.35 -13.97
CA ARG A 45 5.05 6.47 -14.29
C ARG A 45 6.28 6.47 -13.39
N VAL A 46 6.20 5.87 -12.23
CA VAL A 46 7.28 5.89 -11.24
C VAL A 46 8.06 4.58 -11.27
N ILE A 47 7.35 3.48 -11.18
CA ILE A 47 7.96 2.14 -11.14
C ILE A 47 7.12 1.20 -12.00
N PRO A 48 7.70 0.61 -13.05
CA PRO A 48 6.99 -0.43 -13.79
C PRO A 48 6.68 -1.61 -12.89
N SER A 49 5.42 -2.02 -12.84
CA SER A 49 5.00 -3.15 -12.02
C SER A 49 3.77 -3.79 -12.65
N SER A 50 3.50 -5.04 -12.29
CA SER A 50 2.37 -5.76 -12.87
C SER A 50 1.05 -5.29 -12.26
N GLU A 51 -0.03 -5.50 -13.01
CA GLU A 51 -1.36 -5.19 -12.49
C GLU A 51 -1.67 -6.02 -11.25
N LEU A 52 -1.18 -7.25 -11.19
CA LEU A 52 -1.38 -8.11 -10.03
C LEU A 52 -0.78 -7.49 -8.77
N VAL A 53 0.44 -6.97 -8.88
CA VAL A 53 1.11 -6.31 -7.76
C VAL A 53 0.32 -5.07 -7.34
N GLN A 54 -0.18 -4.29 -8.30
CA GLN A 54 -0.98 -3.12 -7.99
C GLN A 54 -2.24 -3.50 -7.21
N ARG A 55 -2.92 -4.56 -7.64
CA ARG A 55 -4.14 -5.00 -6.95
C ARG A 55 -3.85 -5.47 -5.54
N GLU A 56 -2.71 -6.15 -5.33
CA GLU A 56 -2.31 -6.57 -4.01
C GLU A 56 -2.05 -5.38 -3.09
N TYR A 57 -1.36 -4.36 -3.60
CA TYR A 57 -1.08 -3.16 -2.81
C TYR A 57 -2.37 -2.45 -2.41
N ILE A 58 -3.30 -2.31 -3.36
CA ILE A 58 -4.59 -1.68 -3.08
C ILE A 58 -5.35 -2.48 -2.02
N PHE A 59 -5.31 -3.80 -2.11
CA PHE A 59 -5.96 -4.67 -1.13
C PHE A 59 -5.39 -4.42 0.27
N TYR A 60 -4.07 -4.43 0.43
CA TYR A 60 -3.46 -4.24 1.74
C TYR A 60 -3.71 -2.83 2.28
N LEU A 61 -3.62 -1.82 1.43
CA LEU A 61 -3.86 -0.44 1.86
C LEU A 61 -5.31 -0.22 2.27
N SER A 62 -6.25 -0.85 1.56
CA SER A 62 -7.67 -0.77 1.92
C SER A 62 -7.93 -1.48 3.24
N ASN A 63 -7.37 -2.67 3.41
CA ASN A 63 -7.53 -3.46 4.63
C ASN A 63 -6.95 -2.75 5.85
N SER A 64 -5.92 -1.97 5.66
CA SER A 64 -5.27 -1.24 6.75
C SER A 64 -5.87 0.14 6.96
N SER A 65 -6.94 0.45 6.25
CA SER A 65 -7.68 1.71 6.38
C SER A 65 -6.89 2.94 5.96
N PHE A 66 -5.91 2.78 5.08
CA PHE A 66 -5.19 3.91 4.50
C PHE A 66 -5.95 4.53 3.34
N ILE A 67 -6.73 3.71 2.64
CA ILE A 67 -7.62 4.14 1.56
C ILE A 67 -8.95 3.41 1.71
N SER A 68 -9.98 3.93 1.06
CA SER A 68 -11.28 3.28 1.04
C SER A 68 -11.88 3.39 -0.36
N TYR A 69 -12.73 2.43 -0.70
CA TYR A 69 -13.37 2.39 -2.01
C TYR A 69 -14.79 2.95 -1.91
N ASN A 70 -15.10 3.90 -2.78
CA ASN A 70 -16.46 4.43 -2.92
C ASN A 70 -17.10 3.72 -4.11
N GLY A 71 -18.07 2.83 -3.83
CA GLY A 71 -18.69 2.02 -4.86
C GLY A 71 -19.60 2.80 -5.80
N ILE A 72 -20.09 3.97 -5.35
CA ILE A 72 -20.94 4.80 -6.20
C ILE A 72 -20.11 5.51 -7.25
N GLU A 73 -19.02 6.13 -6.83
CA GLU A 73 -18.12 6.83 -7.76
C GLU A 73 -17.12 5.90 -8.43
N LYS A 74 -16.98 4.68 -7.90
CA LYS A 74 -16.02 3.68 -8.38
C LYS A 74 -14.60 4.21 -8.31
N LYS A 75 -14.29 4.85 -7.18
CA LYS A 75 -12.97 5.45 -6.92
C LYS A 75 -12.51 5.11 -5.53
N TYR A 76 -11.18 5.09 -5.38
CA TYR A 76 -10.52 4.94 -4.09
C TYR A 76 -10.17 6.32 -3.57
N PHE A 77 -10.40 6.54 -2.27
CA PHE A 77 -10.11 7.80 -1.60
C PHE A 77 -9.17 7.55 -0.44
N ILE A 78 -8.27 8.51 -0.19
CA ILE A 78 -7.36 8.42 0.94
C ILE A 78 -8.12 8.65 2.24
N GLU A 79 -7.73 7.92 3.28
CA GLU A 79 -8.31 8.07 4.63
C GLU A 79 -7.35 8.88 5.50
N PRO A 80 -7.80 9.38 6.66
CA PRO A 80 -6.91 10.16 7.54
C PRO A 80 -5.61 9.45 7.88
N SER A 81 -5.65 8.14 8.12
CA SER A 81 -4.41 7.40 8.41
C SER A 81 -3.51 7.35 7.19
N GLY A 82 -4.07 7.39 5.98
CA GLY A 82 -3.28 7.46 4.77
C GLY A 82 -2.56 8.78 4.63
N LEU A 83 -3.22 9.88 5.02
CA LEU A 83 -2.58 11.20 5.02
C LEU A 83 -1.44 11.24 6.03
N GLU A 84 -1.65 10.65 7.21
CA GLU A 84 -0.60 10.56 8.21
C GLU A 84 0.60 9.77 7.70
N LEU A 85 0.31 8.68 7.00
CA LEU A 85 1.38 7.87 6.42
C LEU A 85 2.18 8.67 5.38
N LEU A 86 1.51 9.47 4.55
CA LEU A 86 2.21 10.32 3.60
C LEU A 86 3.14 11.30 4.29
N GLU A 87 2.70 11.88 5.43
CA GLU A 87 3.57 12.78 6.19
C GLU A 87 4.81 12.06 6.68
N VAL A 88 4.65 10.85 7.19
CA VAL A 88 5.79 10.06 7.65
C VAL A 88 6.75 9.78 6.49
N ILE A 89 6.19 9.43 5.34
CA ILE A 89 7.01 9.16 4.15
C ILE A 89 7.84 10.39 3.77
N TYR A 90 7.23 11.58 3.77
CA TYR A 90 7.94 12.80 3.43
C TYR A 90 9.04 13.12 4.44
N VAL A 91 8.79 12.91 5.73
CA VAL A 91 9.80 13.16 6.76
C VAL A 91 10.99 12.22 6.56
N GLN A 92 10.74 10.95 6.29
CA GLN A 92 11.81 9.98 6.05
C GLN A 92 12.63 10.34 4.81
N ALA A 93 11.95 10.73 3.74
CA ALA A 93 12.61 11.10 2.51
C ALA A 93 13.49 12.34 2.71
N GLU A 94 13.01 13.32 3.45
CA GLU A 94 13.75 14.54 3.74
C GLU A 94 15.01 14.26 4.56
N ARG A 95 14.88 13.38 5.55
CA ARG A 95 16.01 13.08 6.44
C ARG A 95 17.05 12.20 5.78
N ARG A 96 16.68 11.50 4.72
CA ARG A 96 17.58 10.61 3.98
C ARG A 96 18.26 9.58 4.87
N ILE A 97 17.51 9.08 5.84
CA ILE A 97 18.02 8.09 6.77
C ILE A 97 18.29 6.77 6.04
N VAL A 98 17.43 6.45 5.06
CA VAL A 98 17.57 5.27 4.21
C VAL A 98 17.31 5.68 2.78
N GLU A 99 17.84 4.88 1.84
CA GLU A 99 17.50 5.08 0.45
C GLU A 99 15.99 4.93 0.28
N TYR A 100 15.38 5.89 -0.42
CA TYR A 100 13.92 5.91 -0.59
C TYR A 100 13.40 4.60 -1.17
N ASN A 101 14.13 4.03 -2.15
CA ASN A 101 13.70 2.80 -2.80
C ASN A 101 13.74 1.59 -1.88
N ASP A 102 14.47 1.68 -0.77
CA ASP A 102 14.59 0.59 0.19
C ASP A 102 13.59 0.70 1.34
N LEU A 103 12.85 1.80 1.41
CA LEU A 103 11.84 1.97 2.46
C LEU A 103 10.67 1.02 2.23
N THR A 104 10.26 0.36 3.31
CA THR A 104 9.10 -0.53 3.25
C THR A 104 8.15 -0.22 4.41
N LEU A 105 6.88 -0.54 4.19
CA LEU A 105 5.85 -0.49 5.23
C LEU A 105 5.51 -1.93 5.58
N LYS A 106 5.57 -2.25 6.87
CA LYS A 106 5.23 -3.57 7.35
C LYS A 106 3.73 -3.65 7.63
N ILE A 107 3.06 -4.61 7.03
CA ILE A 107 1.65 -4.89 7.26
C ILE A 107 1.56 -6.18 8.06
N GLU A 108 0.90 -6.14 9.21
CA GLU A 108 0.76 -7.31 10.09
C GLU A 108 -0.61 -7.93 10.04
#